data_92cc54cb7151a5c271b9ce225101d25e
#
_entry.id   92cc54cb7151a5c271b9ce225101d25e
#
_cell.length_a   1.000
_cell.length_b   1.000
_cell.length_c   1.000
_cell.angle_alpha   90.00
_cell.angle_beta   90.00
_cell.angle_gamma   90.00
#
_symmetry.space_group_name_H-M   'P 1'
#
loop_
_entity.id
_entity.type
_entity.pdbx_description
1 polymer ?
#
loop_
_entity_poly.entity_id
_entity_poly.type
_entity_poly.pdbx_seq_one_letter_code
_entity_poly.pdbx_strand_id
1 'polypeptide(L)'
;LALLHEKKGHIIKALNIAKRVFNFEISHSEINHSVGLMSLKLENFKEGWKYHEYRWKKSPGKDVIWPFEDKPLWSGEEGKRVALWREQGIGDDIIFLSLVSEVQEMSSSLSVYVDPRLHSLCRRAMPEINFVNDIEELKEVDSDYHLPLGSVPGLIRNDISDFDRTVTGYFKADPQRVEVIRSELGLDRKAVIGISWKSFESLNHTKKSIHLRDMGHIFTGLDIVLVNLQYGDVDEEIREFKEATGIEVIQCASVDNREDLDGLAALIEVCDIVVSITNVTVHMAGALAKETWVLLPYVANFWWDLERTDSIWYPSLTLYRQPKLDDWDSVYASIRKDLETRLGCY
;
A
#
# COMPACT_ATOMS: atom_id res chain seq x y z
N LEU A 1 20.67 -14.78 12.64
CA LEU A 1 20.18 -16.06 12.08
C LEU A 1 18.70 -15.97 11.69
N ALA A 2 17.81 -15.43 12.55
CA ALA A 2 16.40 -15.22 12.21
C ALA A 2 16.22 -14.41 10.93
N LEU A 3 16.83 -13.22 10.83
CA LEU A 3 16.80 -12.37 9.63
C LEU A 3 17.30 -13.07 8.37
N LEU A 4 18.30 -13.98 8.50
CA LEU A 4 18.78 -14.74 7.35
C LEU A 4 17.71 -15.73 6.84
N HIS A 5 16.98 -16.39 7.76
CA HIS A 5 15.90 -17.29 7.40
C HIS A 5 14.70 -16.50 6.81
N GLU A 6 14.38 -15.34 7.36
CA GLU A 6 13.33 -14.46 6.82
C GLU A 6 13.64 -14.08 5.36
N LYS A 7 14.86 -13.57 5.09
CA LYS A 7 15.28 -13.21 3.72
C LYS A 7 15.26 -14.38 2.72
N LYS A 8 15.29 -15.62 3.20
CA LYS A 8 15.15 -16.84 2.39
C LYS A 8 13.72 -17.37 2.30
N GLY A 9 12.73 -16.67 2.86
CA GLY A 9 11.33 -17.08 2.88
C GLY A 9 10.98 -18.13 3.93
N HIS A 10 11.92 -18.51 4.80
CA HIS A 10 11.67 -19.50 5.87
C HIS A 10 11.06 -18.82 7.10
N ILE A 11 9.88 -18.20 6.95
CA ILE A 11 9.29 -17.29 7.94
C ILE A 11 9.00 -18.00 9.27
N ILE A 12 8.39 -19.21 9.26
CA ILE A 12 8.11 -19.98 10.49
C ILE A 12 9.40 -20.28 11.25
N LYS A 13 10.45 -20.66 10.54
CA LYS A 13 11.75 -20.96 11.16
C LYS A 13 12.39 -19.69 11.73
N ALA A 14 12.31 -18.57 11.01
CA ALA A 14 12.78 -17.27 11.45
C ALA A 14 12.06 -16.83 12.74
N LEU A 15 10.72 -16.93 12.76
CA LEU A 15 9.87 -16.61 13.91
C LEU A 15 10.23 -17.46 15.13
N ASN A 16 10.37 -18.78 14.96
CA ASN A 16 10.75 -19.68 16.05
C ASN A 16 12.13 -19.36 16.63
N ILE A 17 13.10 -18.97 15.79
CA ILE A 17 14.43 -18.54 16.25
C ILE A 17 14.32 -17.22 17.01
N ALA A 18 13.58 -16.23 16.48
CA ALA A 18 13.37 -14.95 17.14
C ALA A 18 12.70 -15.13 18.51
N LYS A 19 11.64 -15.94 18.59
CA LYS A 19 10.94 -16.24 19.86
C LYS A 19 11.83 -16.97 20.89
N ARG A 20 12.82 -17.73 20.50
CA ARG A 20 13.78 -18.35 21.46
C ARG A 20 14.70 -17.32 22.11
N VAL A 21 15.08 -16.28 21.40
CA VAL A 21 15.90 -15.18 21.97
C VAL A 21 15.13 -14.40 23.02
N PHE A 22 13.82 -14.33 22.91
CA PHE A 22 12.93 -13.73 23.91
C PHE A 22 13.13 -14.27 25.34
N ASN A 23 13.40 -15.57 25.48
CA ASN A 23 13.57 -16.21 26.77
C ASN A 23 14.90 -15.85 27.45
N PHE A 24 15.82 -15.19 26.76
CA PHE A 24 17.15 -14.86 27.26
C PHE A 24 17.38 -13.38 27.54
N GLU A 25 16.70 -12.46 26.81
CA GLU A 25 16.85 -11.01 27.00
C GLU A 25 15.58 -10.24 26.58
N ILE A 26 14.93 -9.62 27.55
CA ILE A 26 13.63 -8.92 27.38
C ILE A 26 13.74 -7.58 26.60
N SER A 27 14.94 -7.11 26.23
CA SER A 27 15.17 -5.72 25.87
C SER A 27 15.40 -5.41 24.37
N HIS A 28 15.28 -6.37 23.46
CA HIS A 28 15.52 -6.08 22.04
C HIS A 28 14.24 -5.71 21.28
N SER A 29 13.93 -4.41 21.25
CA SER A 29 12.76 -3.86 20.54
C SER A 29 12.73 -4.22 19.06
N GLU A 30 13.87 -4.27 18.38
CA GLU A 30 13.99 -4.66 16.97
C GLU A 30 13.59 -6.12 16.72
N ILE A 31 13.97 -7.02 17.63
CA ILE A 31 13.58 -8.44 17.54
C ILE A 31 12.07 -8.57 17.76
N ASN A 32 11.53 -7.87 18.75
CA ASN A 32 10.09 -7.86 19.03
C ASN A 32 9.30 -7.33 17.84
N HIS A 33 9.71 -6.21 17.26
CA HIS A 33 9.09 -5.67 16.06
C HIS A 33 9.17 -6.67 14.88
N SER A 34 10.33 -7.32 14.68
CA SER A 34 10.47 -8.38 13.65
C SER A 34 9.54 -9.57 13.89
N VAL A 35 9.34 -9.97 15.17
CA VAL A 35 8.34 -11.00 15.54
C VAL A 35 6.94 -10.54 15.15
N GLY A 36 6.60 -9.27 15.39
CA GLY A 36 5.33 -8.68 14.96
C GLY A 36 5.11 -8.82 13.46
N LEU A 37 6.06 -8.34 12.66
CA LEU A 37 5.97 -8.39 11.20
C LEU A 37 5.88 -9.82 10.65
N MET A 38 6.64 -10.77 11.22
CA MET A 38 6.56 -12.18 10.83
C MET A 38 5.24 -12.82 11.24
N SER A 39 4.68 -12.44 12.40
CA SER A 39 3.37 -12.91 12.86
C SER A 39 2.24 -12.41 11.97
N LEU A 40 2.30 -11.14 11.53
CA LEU A 40 1.35 -10.57 10.55
C LEU A 40 1.41 -11.31 9.21
N LYS A 41 2.61 -11.61 8.70
CA LYS A 41 2.77 -12.42 7.48
C LYS A 41 2.14 -13.81 7.56
N LEU A 42 2.01 -14.35 8.78
CA LEU A 42 1.41 -15.66 9.07
C LEU A 42 -0.05 -15.55 9.49
N GLU A 43 -0.69 -14.41 9.27
CA GLU A 43 -2.09 -14.13 9.65
C GLU A 43 -2.35 -14.26 11.16
N ASN A 44 -1.31 -14.24 11.99
CA ASN A 44 -1.43 -14.19 13.44
C ASN A 44 -1.57 -12.72 13.90
N PHE A 45 -2.71 -12.12 13.58
CA PHE A 45 -2.93 -10.68 13.70
C PHE A 45 -2.82 -10.17 15.13
N LYS A 46 -3.48 -10.83 16.09
CA LYS A 46 -3.48 -10.40 17.51
C LYS A 46 -2.05 -10.33 18.08
N GLU A 47 -1.23 -11.33 17.83
CA GLU A 47 0.17 -11.34 18.24
C GLU A 47 0.96 -10.33 17.40
N GLY A 48 0.72 -10.30 16.11
CA GLY A 48 1.40 -9.44 15.15
C GLY A 48 1.27 -7.97 15.51
N TRP A 49 0.07 -7.47 15.69
CA TRP A 49 -0.18 -6.08 16.06
C TRP A 49 0.38 -5.74 17.45
N LYS A 50 0.23 -6.64 18.43
CA LYS A 50 0.84 -6.46 19.74
C LYS A 50 2.35 -6.20 19.67
N TYR A 51 3.06 -6.97 18.85
CA TYR A 51 4.50 -6.82 18.70
C TYR A 51 4.88 -5.72 17.69
N HIS A 52 4.00 -5.33 16.78
CA HIS A 52 4.18 -4.19 15.91
C HIS A 52 4.35 -2.88 16.70
N GLU A 53 3.74 -2.76 17.87
CA GLU A 53 3.91 -1.60 18.78
C GLU A 53 5.36 -1.42 19.28
N TYR A 54 6.22 -2.41 19.17
CA TYR A 54 7.65 -2.25 19.46
C TYR A 54 8.39 -1.37 18.47
N ARG A 55 7.77 -0.97 17.34
CA ARG A 55 8.31 0.05 16.44
C ARG A 55 8.59 1.37 17.14
N TRP A 56 7.85 1.66 18.23
CA TRP A 56 8.02 2.84 19.07
C TRP A 56 9.20 2.75 20.04
N LYS A 57 9.70 1.56 20.31
CA LYS A 57 10.78 1.32 21.28
C LYS A 57 12.15 1.17 20.61
N LYS A 58 12.33 1.71 19.39
CA LYS A 58 13.57 1.58 18.63
C LYS A 58 14.72 2.28 19.31
N SER A 59 15.83 1.53 19.48
CA SER A 59 17.19 1.92 19.83
C SER A 59 17.39 2.95 20.96
N PRO A 60 18.28 2.71 21.93
CA PRO A 60 18.66 3.70 22.93
C PRO A 60 19.14 5.00 22.23
N GLY A 61 18.55 6.14 22.58
CA GLY A 61 18.92 7.46 22.08
C GLY A 61 18.16 7.98 20.86
N LYS A 62 17.11 7.30 20.40
CA LYS A 62 16.08 7.87 19.51
C LYS A 62 14.76 7.94 20.27
N ASP A 63 14.58 9.01 21.00
CA ASP A 63 13.30 9.29 21.63
C ASP A 63 12.26 9.48 20.54
N VAL A 64 11.17 8.71 20.64
CA VAL A 64 10.00 8.93 19.80
C VAL A 64 9.34 10.20 20.30
N ILE A 65 9.31 11.23 19.49
CA ILE A 65 8.57 12.45 19.80
C ILE A 65 7.09 12.15 19.58
N TRP A 66 6.37 11.92 20.67
CA TRP A 66 4.93 11.80 20.66
C TRP A 66 4.33 13.20 20.45
N PRO A 67 3.37 13.36 19.52
CA PRO A 67 2.78 14.68 19.28
C PRO A 67 1.94 15.17 20.48
N PHE A 68 1.48 14.25 21.34
CA PHE A 68 0.67 14.54 22.51
C PHE A 68 1.35 13.99 23.77
N GLU A 69 1.79 14.88 24.66
CA GLU A 69 2.41 14.49 25.94
C GLU A 69 1.36 14.27 27.04
N ASP A 70 0.27 15.05 27.01
CA ASP A 70 -0.73 15.12 28.08
C ASP A 70 -2.00 14.30 27.81
N LYS A 71 -2.18 13.75 26.62
CA LYS A 71 -3.37 12.96 26.26
C LYS A 71 -3.06 11.46 26.29
N PRO A 72 -3.97 10.62 26.82
CA PRO A 72 -3.80 9.17 26.80
C PRO A 72 -3.96 8.59 25.39
N LEU A 73 -3.33 7.43 25.17
CA LEU A 73 -3.57 6.63 23.97
C LEU A 73 -4.98 6.05 24.00
N TRP A 74 -5.68 6.12 22.87
CA TRP A 74 -6.98 5.49 22.69
C TRP A 74 -6.84 3.97 22.64
N SER A 75 -7.64 3.27 23.45
CA SER A 75 -7.68 1.80 23.50
C SER A 75 -9.01 1.21 23.02
N GLY A 76 -9.82 2.03 22.29
CA GLY A 76 -11.11 1.59 21.72
C GLY A 76 -12.33 2.00 22.54
N GLU A 77 -12.21 2.96 23.47
CA GLU A 77 -13.35 3.48 24.23
C GLU A 77 -14.34 4.16 23.31
N GLU A 78 -15.60 3.70 23.36
CA GLU A 78 -16.68 4.23 22.52
C GLU A 78 -17.11 5.65 22.94
N GLY A 79 -17.58 6.42 21.96
CA GLY A 79 -18.16 7.75 22.16
C GLY A 79 -17.16 8.81 22.61
N LYS A 80 -15.87 8.60 22.41
CA LYS A 80 -14.81 9.56 22.74
C LYS A 80 -14.41 10.39 21.54
N ARG A 81 -13.81 11.56 21.80
CA ARG A 81 -13.21 12.42 20.78
C ARG A 81 -11.78 11.93 20.54
N VAL A 82 -11.47 11.50 19.32
CA VAL A 82 -10.22 10.84 18.98
C VAL A 82 -9.44 11.64 17.95
N ALA A 83 -8.12 11.75 18.16
CA ALA A 83 -7.17 12.31 17.20
C ALA A 83 -6.27 11.21 16.66
N LEU A 84 -6.35 10.93 15.36
CA LEU A 84 -5.44 10.00 14.65
C LEU A 84 -4.34 10.77 13.92
N TRP A 85 -3.14 10.23 13.91
CA TRP A 85 -2.00 10.87 13.28
C TRP A 85 -1.09 9.88 12.54
N ARG A 86 -0.54 10.34 11.43
CA ARG A 86 0.38 9.57 10.60
C ARG A 86 1.76 9.45 11.25
N GLU A 87 2.44 8.35 10.93
CA GLU A 87 3.78 8.05 11.44
C GLU A 87 4.69 7.32 10.44
N GLN A 88 4.12 6.83 9.37
CA GLN A 88 4.81 6.01 8.38
C GLN A 88 4.77 6.66 6.99
N GLY A 89 4.97 5.87 5.95
CA GLY A 89 4.93 6.35 4.58
C GLY A 89 3.50 6.56 4.06
N ILE A 90 3.39 7.25 2.94
CA ILE A 90 2.09 7.58 2.34
C ILE A 90 1.29 6.33 1.91
N GLY A 91 1.97 5.23 1.55
CA GLY A 91 1.31 3.95 1.28
C GLY A 91 0.65 3.37 2.52
N ASP A 92 1.27 3.56 3.71
CA ASP A 92 0.71 3.14 4.99
C ASP A 92 -0.46 4.06 5.39
N ASP A 93 -0.37 5.38 5.13
CA ASP A 93 -1.51 6.28 5.31
C ASP A 93 -2.72 5.79 4.50
N ILE A 94 -2.53 5.46 3.22
CA ILE A 94 -3.61 4.99 2.35
C ILE A 94 -4.24 3.71 2.92
N ILE A 95 -3.46 2.69 3.26
CA ILE A 95 -4.02 1.42 3.74
C ILE A 95 -4.77 1.59 5.07
N PHE A 96 -4.25 2.40 6.00
CA PHE A 96 -4.90 2.64 7.28
C PHE A 96 -6.15 3.51 7.18
N LEU A 97 -6.27 4.35 6.15
CA LEU A 97 -7.49 5.11 5.87
C LEU A 97 -8.70 4.22 5.57
N SER A 98 -8.49 2.96 5.16
CA SER A 98 -9.57 1.96 5.03
C SER A 98 -10.29 1.67 6.36
N LEU A 99 -9.67 1.99 7.49
CA LEU A 99 -10.17 1.70 8.84
C LEU A 99 -10.86 2.91 9.49
N VAL A 100 -10.67 4.10 8.93
CA VAL A 100 -11.03 5.36 9.60
C VAL A 100 -12.55 5.53 9.74
N SER A 101 -13.33 5.02 8.79
CA SER A 101 -14.81 5.04 8.93
C SER A 101 -15.29 4.18 10.10
N GLU A 102 -14.67 3.04 10.38
CA GLU A 102 -15.01 2.21 11.55
C GLU A 102 -14.63 2.93 12.86
N VAL A 103 -13.48 3.62 12.88
CA VAL A 103 -13.10 4.44 14.04
C VAL A 103 -14.07 5.61 14.23
N GLN A 104 -14.56 6.23 13.15
CA GLN A 104 -15.57 7.28 13.22
C GLN A 104 -16.88 6.76 13.86
N GLU A 105 -17.32 5.55 13.52
CA GLU A 105 -18.52 4.94 14.12
C GLU A 105 -18.37 4.70 15.63
N MET A 106 -17.16 4.40 16.09
CA MET A 106 -16.84 4.21 17.52
C MET A 106 -16.66 5.53 18.28
N SER A 107 -16.43 6.63 17.58
CA SER A 107 -16.04 7.92 18.17
C SER A 107 -17.20 8.91 18.17
N SER A 108 -17.25 9.83 19.14
CA SER A 108 -18.18 10.99 19.11
C SER A 108 -17.72 12.07 18.12
N SER A 109 -16.41 12.20 17.92
CA SER A 109 -15.79 12.97 16.85
C SER A 109 -14.41 12.43 16.53
N LEU A 110 -14.00 12.55 15.27
CA LEU A 110 -12.72 12.07 14.78
C LEU A 110 -12.00 13.16 14.00
N SER A 111 -10.76 13.45 14.39
CA SER A 111 -9.84 14.29 13.62
C SER A 111 -8.64 13.49 13.19
N VAL A 112 -8.22 13.66 11.93
CA VAL A 112 -7.18 12.83 11.32
C VAL A 112 -6.14 13.70 10.64
N TYR A 113 -4.87 13.46 10.94
CA TYR A 113 -3.74 13.98 10.19
C TYR A 113 -3.12 12.90 9.35
N VAL A 114 -3.08 13.12 8.04
CA VAL A 114 -2.43 12.27 7.02
C VAL A 114 -1.56 13.13 6.10
N ASP A 115 -0.89 12.51 5.14
CA ASP A 115 -0.12 13.26 4.15
C ASP A 115 -1.02 14.27 3.41
N PRO A 116 -0.66 15.56 3.37
CA PRO A 116 -1.50 16.61 2.76
C PRO A 116 -1.89 16.35 1.30
N ARG A 117 -1.08 15.59 0.57
CA ARG A 117 -1.39 15.19 -0.82
C ARG A 117 -2.63 14.31 -0.93
N LEU A 118 -3.07 13.67 0.18
CA LEU A 118 -4.28 12.86 0.23
C LEU A 118 -5.54 13.65 0.59
N HIS A 119 -5.42 14.91 1.03
CA HIS A 119 -6.55 15.67 1.59
C HIS A 119 -7.73 15.80 0.64
N SER A 120 -7.51 16.06 -0.66
CA SER A 120 -8.61 16.17 -1.65
C SER A 120 -9.41 14.88 -1.74
N LEU A 121 -8.70 13.73 -1.79
CA LEU A 121 -9.30 12.39 -1.81
C LEU A 121 -10.06 12.11 -0.51
N CYS A 122 -9.43 12.36 0.64
CA CYS A 122 -10.02 12.13 1.96
C CYS A 122 -11.29 12.95 2.17
N ARG A 123 -11.26 14.27 1.92
CA ARG A 123 -12.40 15.17 2.10
C ARG A 123 -13.56 14.85 1.14
N ARG A 124 -13.25 14.36 -0.08
CA ARG A 124 -14.27 13.90 -1.03
C ARG A 124 -14.93 12.61 -0.61
N ALA A 125 -14.14 11.68 -0.06
CA ALA A 125 -14.59 10.33 0.30
C ALA A 125 -15.27 10.27 1.68
N MET A 126 -14.81 11.05 2.63
CA MET A 126 -15.19 11.03 4.06
C MET A 126 -15.43 12.45 4.56
N PRO A 127 -16.45 13.16 4.04
CA PRO A 127 -16.68 14.58 4.35
C PRO A 127 -17.07 14.84 5.83
N GLU A 128 -17.50 13.81 6.56
CA GLU A 128 -17.86 13.87 7.97
C GLU A 128 -16.62 13.85 8.90
N ILE A 129 -15.45 13.49 8.39
CA ILE A 129 -14.22 13.40 9.16
C ILE A 129 -13.42 14.70 9.05
N ASN A 130 -12.93 15.19 10.18
CA ASN A 130 -12.10 16.39 10.22
C ASN A 130 -10.64 16.05 9.83
N PHE A 131 -10.27 16.26 8.55
CA PHE A 131 -8.89 16.14 8.08
C PHE A 131 -8.15 17.47 8.27
N VAL A 132 -7.20 17.48 9.19
CA VAL A 132 -6.36 18.64 9.50
C VAL A 132 -5.11 18.72 8.63
N ASN A 133 -4.52 19.90 8.46
CA ASN A 133 -3.45 20.12 7.50
C ASN A 133 -2.06 19.68 8.00
N ASP A 134 -1.86 19.76 9.33
CA ASP A 134 -0.60 19.37 9.95
C ASP A 134 -0.80 18.90 11.40
N ILE A 135 0.30 18.49 12.03
CA ILE A 135 0.28 17.97 13.39
C ILE A 135 0.01 19.04 14.42
N GLU A 136 0.37 20.30 14.17
CA GLU A 136 0.14 21.39 15.10
C GLU A 136 -1.35 21.74 15.14
N GLU A 137 -2.03 21.77 13.97
CA GLU A 137 -3.48 21.90 13.90
C GLU A 137 -4.18 20.75 14.65
N LEU A 138 -3.67 19.51 14.53
CA LEU A 138 -4.24 18.35 15.24
C LEU A 138 -4.11 18.48 16.76
N LYS A 139 -3.04 19.08 17.28
CA LYS A 139 -2.84 19.31 18.71
C LYS A 139 -3.87 20.27 19.30
N GLU A 140 -4.29 21.28 18.52
CA GLU A 140 -5.30 22.26 18.91
C GLU A 140 -6.72 21.71 18.91
N VAL A 141 -6.94 20.54 18.27
CA VAL A 141 -8.27 19.90 18.26
C VAL A 141 -8.64 19.43 19.67
N ASP A 142 -9.88 19.68 20.04
CA ASP A 142 -10.45 19.20 21.30
C ASP A 142 -10.68 17.66 21.21
N SER A 143 -9.72 16.88 21.68
CA SER A 143 -9.73 15.42 21.69
C SER A 143 -9.44 14.88 23.08
N ASP A 144 -10.12 13.79 23.46
CA ASP A 144 -9.92 13.08 24.72
C ASP A 144 -8.71 12.13 24.66
N TYR A 145 -8.50 11.55 23.48
CA TYR A 145 -7.49 10.55 23.20
C TYR A 145 -6.79 10.80 21.88
N HIS A 146 -5.63 10.22 21.72
CA HIS A 146 -4.95 10.14 20.43
C HIS A 146 -4.45 8.73 20.12
N LEU A 147 -4.19 8.44 18.82
CA LEU A 147 -3.57 7.19 18.41
C LEU A 147 -2.84 7.36 17.07
N PRO A 148 -1.63 6.76 16.89
CA PRO A 148 -1.02 6.67 15.57
C PRO A 148 -1.85 5.75 14.66
N LEU A 149 -1.98 6.12 13.38
CA LEU A 149 -2.76 5.35 12.39
C LEU A 149 -2.33 3.88 12.32
N GLY A 150 -1.02 3.60 12.39
CA GLY A 150 -0.50 2.24 12.36
C GLY A 150 -0.80 1.40 13.60
N SER A 151 -1.40 1.97 14.65
CA SER A 151 -1.87 1.23 15.84
C SER A 151 -3.37 0.88 15.77
N VAL A 152 -4.13 1.53 14.89
CA VAL A 152 -5.58 1.27 14.70
C VAL A 152 -5.86 -0.21 14.37
N PRO A 153 -5.10 -0.90 13.48
CA PRO A 153 -5.35 -2.32 13.20
C PRO A 153 -5.30 -3.22 14.44
N GLY A 154 -4.45 -2.89 15.41
CA GLY A 154 -4.34 -3.63 16.68
C GLY A 154 -5.61 -3.60 17.53
N LEU A 155 -6.50 -2.64 17.29
CA LEU A 155 -7.79 -2.53 17.97
C LEU A 155 -8.90 -3.30 17.24
N ILE A 156 -8.90 -3.29 15.90
CA ILE A 156 -10.05 -3.71 15.09
C ILE A 156 -9.76 -4.78 14.02
N ARG A 157 -8.53 -5.31 13.94
CA ARG A 157 -8.10 -6.36 12.97
C ARG A 157 -7.27 -7.44 13.67
N ASN A 158 -7.89 -8.13 14.62
CA ASN A 158 -7.23 -9.15 15.45
C ASN A 158 -7.42 -10.59 14.94
N ASP A 159 -8.37 -10.79 14.03
CA ASP A 159 -8.66 -12.07 13.38
C ASP A 159 -8.87 -11.86 11.88
N ILE A 160 -8.71 -12.92 11.08
CA ILE A 160 -8.93 -12.85 9.62
C ILE A 160 -10.37 -12.41 9.28
N SER A 161 -11.36 -12.84 10.06
CA SER A 161 -12.76 -12.47 9.89
C SER A 161 -13.05 -10.98 10.10
N ASP A 162 -12.17 -10.26 10.80
CA ASP A 162 -12.32 -8.81 10.99
C ASP A 162 -12.12 -8.05 9.66
N PHE A 163 -11.44 -8.67 8.69
CA PHE A 163 -11.22 -8.09 7.35
C PHE A 163 -12.46 -8.20 6.43
N ASP A 164 -13.46 -8.99 6.78
CA ASP A 164 -14.73 -9.05 6.05
C ASP A 164 -15.48 -7.70 6.06
N ARG A 165 -15.11 -6.81 6.99
CA ARG A 165 -15.63 -5.43 7.09
C ARG A 165 -14.85 -4.42 6.24
N THR A 166 -13.80 -4.84 5.54
CA THR A 166 -12.97 -3.92 4.76
C THR A 166 -13.80 -3.23 3.68
N VAL A 167 -13.84 -1.91 3.75
CA VAL A 167 -14.58 -1.08 2.79
C VAL A 167 -13.85 -1.10 1.46
N THR A 168 -14.52 -1.60 0.42
CA THR A 168 -14.00 -1.60 -0.95
C THR A 168 -14.22 -0.25 -1.59
N GLY A 169 -13.18 0.35 -2.16
CA GLY A 169 -13.31 1.61 -2.90
C GLY A 169 -13.66 2.80 -1.99
N TYR A 170 -12.92 2.93 -0.89
CA TYR A 170 -13.12 4.04 0.05
C TYR A 170 -12.59 5.39 -0.48
N PHE A 171 -11.77 5.41 -1.53
CA PHE A 171 -11.46 6.61 -2.29
C PHE A 171 -12.30 6.69 -3.58
N LYS A 172 -12.48 7.92 -4.06
CA LYS A 172 -13.15 8.22 -5.33
C LYS A 172 -12.33 9.26 -6.08
N ALA A 173 -12.02 8.97 -7.33
CA ALA A 173 -11.40 9.95 -8.21
C ALA A 173 -12.35 11.11 -8.51
N ASP A 174 -11.81 12.29 -8.83
CA ASP A 174 -12.61 13.42 -9.31
C ASP A 174 -13.12 13.11 -10.74
N PRO A 175 -14.44 13.02 -10.95
CA PRO A 175 -14.98 12.69 -12.26
C PRO A 175 -14.62 13.70 -13.36
N GLN A 176 -14.45 14.98 -13.01
CA GLN A 176 -14.07 16.01 -13.98
C GLN A 176 -12.62 15.82 -14.44
N ARG A 177 -11.73 15.51 -13.50
CA ARG A 177 -10.33 15.18 -13.83
C ARG A 177 -10.22 13.92 -14.68
N VAL A 178 -11.02 12.90 -14.38
CA VAL A 178 -11.07 11.64 -15.16
C VAL A 178 -11.40 11.95 -16.64
N GLU A 179 -12.42 12.77 -16.91
CA GLU A 179 -12.82 13.14 -18.27
C GLU A 179 -11.73 13.98 -18.98
N VAL A 180 -11.10 14.90 -18.27
CA VAL A 180 -9.99 15.70 -18.81
C VAL A 180 -8.83 14.81 -19.22
N ILE A 181 -8.41 13.89 -18.32
CA ILE A 181 -7.31 12.97 -18.57
C ILE A 181 -7.64 12.01 -19.72
N ARG A 182 -8.85 11.46 -19.76
CA ARG A 182 -9.31 10.59 -20.85
C ARG A 182 -9.21 11.29 -22.20
N SER A 183 -9.61 12.57 -22.26
CA SER A 183 -9.52 13.39 -23.46
C SER A 183 -8.07 13.71 -23.84
N GLU A 184 -7.22 14.05 -22.85
CA GLU A 184 -5.79 14.34 -23.07
C GLU A 184 -5.05 13.15 -23.67
N LEU A 185 -5.31 11.94 -23.12
CA LEU A 185 -4.64 10.72 -23.56
C LEU A 185 -5.20 10.14 -24.86
N GLY A 186 -6.31 10.68 -25.39
CA GLY A 186 -6.93 10.20 -26.64
C GLY A 186 -7.28 8.72 -26.58
N LEU A 187 -7.79 8.23 -25.42
CA LEU A 187 -8.07 6.84 -25.20
C LEU A 187 -9.28 6.36 -26.01
N ASP A 188 -9.01 5.50 -26.96
CA ASP A 188 -10.00 4.90 -27.86
C ASP A 188 -10.62 3.61 -27.24
N ARG A 189 -11.00 2.67 -28.12
CA ARG A 189 -11.68 1.42 -27.74
C ARG A 189 -10.76 0.31 -27.21
N LYS A 190 -9.45 0.53 -27.19
CA LYS A 190 -8.49 -0.47 -26.71
C LYS A 190 -8.48 -0.54 -25.20
N ALA A 191 -8.13 -1.71 -24.67
CA ALA A 191 -7.93 -1.87 -23.24
C ALA A 191 -6.73 -1.02 -22.76
N VAL A 192 -6.93 -0.27 -21.70
CA VAL A 192 -5.95 0.64 -21.10
C VAL A 192 -5.35 0.00 -19.85
N ILE A 193 -4.03 -0.25 -19.89
CA ILE A 193 -3.30 -0.85 -18.78
C ILE A 193 -2.38 0.18 -18.15
N GLY A 194 -2.66 0.53 -16.89
CA GLY A 194 -1.77 1.38 -16.11
C GLY A 194 -0.59 0.58 -15.55
N ILE A 195 0.65 1.07 -15.67
CA ILE A 195 1.84 0.35 -15.23
C ILE A 195 2.71 1.13 -14.26
N SER A 196 3.27 0.42 -13.24
CA SER A 196 4.27 0.97 -12.31
C SER A 196 5.25 -0.12 -11.88
N TRP A 197 6.58 0.13 -11.90
CA TRP A 197 7.59 -0.93 -11.85
C TRP A 197 8.72 -0.72 -10.86
N LYS A 198 8.83 0.46 -10.22
CA LYS A 198 9.88 0.71 -9.23
C LYS A 198 9.41 1.49 -8.01
N SER A 199 10.19 1.38 -6.94
CA SER A 199 10.00 2.07 -5.67
C SER A 199 11.30 2.72 -5.24
N PHE A 200 11.25 4.00 -4.86
CA PHE A 200 12.44 4.78 -4.50
C PHE A 200 12.70 4.84 -2.98
N GLU A 201 11.76 4.39 -2.15
CA GLU A 201 11.74 4.75 -0.72
C GLU A 201 12.26 3.70 0.26
N SER A 202 12.97 2.67 -0.14
CA SER A 202 13.48 1.72 0.85
C SER A 202 14.90 1.24 0.58
N LEU A 203 15.65 0.95 1.65
CA LEU A 203 16.92 0.24 1.59
C LEU A 203 16.81 -1.13 0.88
N ASN A 204 15.59 -1.63 0.69
CA ASN A 204 15.26 -2.86 -0.02
C ASN A 204 14.57 -2.62 -1.39
N HIS A 205 14.59 -1.38 -1.90
CA HIS A 205 13.92 -1.05 -3.18
C HIS A 205 14.39 -1.90 -4.36
N THR A 206 15.66 -2.29 -4.39
CA THR A 206 16.23 -3.13 -5.46
C THR A 206 15.61 -4.53 -5.55
N LYS A 207 15.01 -5.05 -4.46
CA LYS A 207 14.42 -6.40 -4.45
C LYS A 207 13.00 -6.46 -4.96
N LYS A 208 12.25 -5.37 -4.85
CA LYS A 208 10.86 -5.29 -5.33
C LYS A 208 10.73 -4.52 -6.64
N SER A 209 11.71 -3.69 -6.99
CA SER A 209 11.75 -3.01 -8.27
C SER A 209 12.17 -3.97 -9.38
N ILE A 210 11.57 -3.80 -10.55
CA ILE A 210 11.88 -4.54 -11.78
C ILE A 210 12.25 -3.55 -12.88
N HIS A 211 12.91 -3.99 -13.92
CA HIS A 211 13.15 -3.13 -15.07
C HIS A 211 11.90 -3.09 -15.96
N LEU A 212 11.51 -1.90 -16.42
CA LEU A 212 10.37 -1.74 -17.32
C LEU A 212 10.52 -2.63 -18.56
N ARG A 213 11.75 -2.74 -19.10
CA ARG A 213 12.06 -3.59 -20.24
C ARG A 213 11.62 -5.04 -20.03
N ASP A 214 11.79 -5.60 -18.83
CA ASP A 214 11.44 -7.00 -18.54
C ASP A 214 9.92 -7.20 -18.51
N MET A 215 9.14 -6.16 -18.17
CA MET A 215 7.68 -6.18 -18.29
C MET A 215 7.20 -6.34 -19.75
N GLY A 216 8.07 -6.10 -20.74
CA GLY A 216 7.76 -6.34 -22.15
C GLY A 216 7.25 -7.75 -22.42
N HIS A 217 7.70 -8.75 -21.67
CA HIS A 217 7.23 -10.13 -21.76
C HIS A 217 5.72 -10.26 -21.47
N ILE A 218 5.15 -9.35 -20.69
CA ILE A 218 3.70 -9.32 -20.39
C ILE A 218 2.92 -8.79 -21.59
N PHE A 219 3.41 -7.73 -22.27
CA PHE A 219 2.59 -6.87 -23.12
C PHE A 219 2.82 -7.06 -24.63
N THR A 220 3.98 -7.59 -25.04
CA THR A 220 4.35 -7.69 -26.47
C THR A 220 3.32 -8.48 -27.28
N GLY A 221 2.84 -7.87 -28.37
CA GLY A 221 1.86 -8.46 -29.30
C GLY A 221 0.40 -8.37 -28.87
N LEU A 222 0.08 -7.69 -27.75
CA LEU A 222 -1.29 -7.39 -27.36
C LEU A 222 -1.76 -6.07 -27.98
N ASP A 223 -3.05 -5.97 -28.30
CA ASP A 223 -3.68 -4.74 -28.78
C ASP A 223 -4.23 -3.91 -27.60
N ILE A 224 -3.32 -3.23 -26.91
CA ILE A 224 -3.56 -2.46 -25.68
C ILE A 224 -2.93 -1.08 -25.74
N VAL A 225 -3.31 -0.24 -24.79
CA VAL A 225 -2.65 1.04 -24.50
C VAL A 225 -1.98 0.92 -23.12
N LEU A 226 -0.69 1.25 -23.04
CA LEU A 226 0.02 1.34 -21.78
C LEU A 226 0.08 2.79 -21.30
N VAL A 227 -0.29 3.02 -20.04
CA VAL A 227 -0.26 4.34 -19.38
C VAL A 227 0.72 4.30 -18.21
N ASN A 228 1.61 5.30 -18.17
CA ASN A 228 2.58 5.46 -17.10
C ASN A 228 1.92 5.93 -15.79
N LEU A 229 1.93 5.08 -14.78
CA LEU A 229 1.57 5.41 -13.39
C LEU A 229 2.81 5.50 -12.47
N GLN A 230 4.00 5.27 -13.03
CA GLN A 230 5.24 5.35 -12.28
C GLN A 230 5.62 6.81 -12.02
N TYR A 231 5.99 7.12 -10.79
CA TYR A 231 6.49 8.43 -10.36
C TYR A 231 8.01 8.56 -10.56
N GLY A 232 8.48 9.80 -10.59
CA GLY A 232 9.90 10.15 -10.78
C GLY A 232 10.28 10.25 -12.26
N ASP A 233 11.55 10.54 -12.53
CA ASP A 233 12.09 10.59 -13.89
C ASP A 233 12.27 9.16 -14.43
N VAL A 234 11.52 8.84 -15.47
CA VAL A 234 11.48 7.52 -16.11
C VAL A 234 11.55 7.58 -17.64
N ASP A 235 11.82 8.75 -18.21
CA ASP A 235 11.83 8.97 -19.65
C ASP A 235 12.79 8.04 -20.38
N GLU A 236 13.98 7.85 -19.81
CA GLU A 236 14.98 6.95 -20.40
C GLU A 236 14.49 5.49 -20.41
N GLU A 237 13.89 5.02 -19.31
CA GLU A 237 13.37 3.63 -19.24
C GLU A 237 12.20 3.41 -20.20
N ILE A 238 11.33 4.42 -20.37
CA ILE A 238 10.22 4.37 -21.33
C ILE A 238 10.75 4.35 -22.78
N ARG A 239 11.79 5.14 -23.05
CA ARG A 239 12.44 5.14 -24.35
C ARG A 239 13.08 3.79 -24.67
N GLU A 240 13.86 3.22 -23.75
CA GLU A 240 14.48 1.90 -23.90
C GLU A 240 13.44 0.78 -24.07
N PHE A 241 12.33 0.87 -23.34
CA PHE A 241 11.21 -0.06 -23.47
C PHE A 241 10.60 -0.01 -24.86
N LYS A 242 10.34 1.19 -25.39
CA LYS A 242 9.80 1.39 -26.75
C LYS A 242 10.76 0.87 -27.82
N GLU A 243 12.06 1.11 -27.67
CA GLU A 243 13.09 0.57 -28.58
C GLU A 243 13.15 -0.96 -28.57
N ALA A 244 12.99 -1.59 -27.39
CA ALA A 244 13.08 -3.03 -27.23
C ALA A 244 11.82 -3.78 -27.68
N THR A 245 10.63 -3.20 -27.49
CA THR A 245 9.32 -3.89 -27.64
C THR A 245 8.47 -3.35 -28.78
N GLY A 246 8.75 -2.14 -29.26
CA GLY A 246 7.90 -1.40 -30.21
C GLY A 246 6.61 -0.83 -29.56
N ILE A 247 6.40 -1.02 -28.27
CA ILE A 247 5.19 -0.55 -27.55
C ILE A 247 5.45 0.84 -26.99
N GLU A 248 4.48 1.71 -27.15
CA GLU A 248 4.49 3.03 -26.53
C GLU A 248 3.86 3.00 -25.13
N VAL A 249 4.50 3.69 -24.17
CA VAL A 249 3.94 3.97 -22.86
C VAL A 249 3.55 5.44 -22.83
N ILE A 250 2.26 5.72 -22.75
CA ILE A 250 1.72 7.10 -22.77
C ILE A 250 1.92 7.72 -21.38
N GLN A 251 2.42 8.94 -21.34
CA GLN A 251 2.54 9.76 -20.14
C GLN A 251 1.49 10.85 -20.15
N CYS A 252 0.81 11.07 -19.03
CA CYS A 252 -0.13 12.17 -18.83
C CYS A 252 0.65 13.42 -18.42
N ALA A 253 0.73 14.42 -19.26
CA ALA A 253 1.51 15.62 -18.99
C ALA A 253 0.91 16.51 -17.89
N SER A 254 -0.41 16.41 -17.67
CA SER A 254 -1.14 17.19 -16.67
C SER A 254 -1.09 16.60 -15.25
N VAL A 255 -0.45 15.43 -15.04
CA VAL A 255 -0.40 14.75 -13.75
C VAL A 255 1.03 14.48 -13.31
N ASP A 256 1.42 14.99 -12.16
CA ASP A 256 2.61 14.55 -11.44
C ASP A 256 2.25 13.35 -10.54
N ASN A 257 2.67 12.15 -10.95
CA ASN A 257 2.35 10.90 -10.23
C ASN A 257 2.92 10.83 -8.79
N ARG A 258 3.75 11.78 -8.37
CA ARG A 258 4.33 11.87 -7.03
C ARG A 258 3.65 12.93 -6.17
N GLU A 259 3.50 14.14 -6.71
CA GLU A 259 3.03 15.28 -5.91
C GLU A 259 1.52 15.49 -6.06
N ASP A 260 0.91 15.05 -7.16
CA ASP A 260 -0.52 15.18 -7.43
C ASP A 260 -1.25 13.83 -7.32
N LEU A 261 -1.49 13.39 -6.07
CA LEU A 261 -2.14 12.10 -5.82
C LEU A 261 -3.62 12.07 -6.19
N ASP A 262 -4.29 13.20 -6.24
CA ASP A 262 -5.66 13.29 -6.75
C ASP A 262 -5.68 13.12 -8.28
N GLY A 263 -4.67 13.65 -8.97
CA GLY A 263 -4.44 13.39 -10.39
C GLY A 263 -4.08 11.94 -10.68
N LEU A 264 -3.20 11.35 -9.85
CA LEU A 264 -2.87 9.92 -9.95
C LEU A 264 -4.12 9.05 -9.77
N ALA A 265 -5.01 9.38 -8.83
CA ALA A 265 -6.27 8.66 -8.65
C ALA A 265 -7.16 8.75 -9.90
N ALA A 266 -7.26 9.92 -10.52
CA ALA A 266 -8.00 10.09 -11.76
C ALA A 266 -7.34 9.36 -12.94
N LEU A 267 -6.00 9.34 -13.01
CA LEU A 267 -5.25 8.61 -14.01
C LEU A 267 -5.40 7.09 -13.86
N ILE A 268 -5.45 6.57 -12.62
CA ILE A 268 -5.77 5.17 -12.34
C ILE A 268 -7.21 4.85 -12.78
N GLU A 269 -8.14 5.77 -12.58
CA GLU A 269 -9.55 5.55 -12.92
C GLU A 269 -9.78 5.40 -14.42
N VAL A 270 -8.99 6.03 -15.29
CA VAL A 270 -9.09 5.85 -16.74
C VAL A 270 -8.53 4.52 -17.24
N CYS A 271 -7.75 3.81 -16.43
CA CYS A 271 -7.24 2.48 -16.77
C CYS A 271 -8.31 1.40 -16.55
N ASP A 272 -8.31 0.36 -17.39
CA ASP A 272 -9.16 -0.82 -17.18
C ASP A 272 -8.54 -1.75 -16.13
N ILE A 273 -7.22 -1.92 -16.17
CA ILE A 273 -6.42 -2.75 -15.25
C ILE A 273 -5.16 -1.97 -14.86
N VAL A 274 -4.71 -2.15 -13.64
CA VAL A 274 -3.38 -1.70 -13.19
C VAL A 274 -2.47 -2.90 -13.00
N VAL A 275 -1.26 -2.86 -13.57
CA VAL A 275 -0.20 -3.86 -13.37
C VAL A 275 0.98 -3.18 -12.68
N SER A 276 1.24 -3.54 -11.44
CA SER A 276 2.21 -2.79 -10.62
C SER A 276 2.96 -3.68 -9.63
N ILE A 277 4.15 -3.24 -9.25
CA ILE A 277 4.83 -3.74 -8.06
C ILE A 277 4.23 -3.13 -6.79
N THR A 278 4.74 -3.54 -5.61
CA THR A 278 4.30 -3.02 -4.30
C THR A 278 4.83 -1.62 -4.00
N ASN A 279 4.11 -0.60 -4.41
CA ASN A 279 4.42 0.81 -4.18
C ASN A 279 3.12 1.61 -3.91
N VAL A 280 3.18 2.93 -3.84
CA VAL A 280 2.02 3.80 -3.58
C VAL A 280 0.90 3.61 -4.61
N THR A 281 1.24 3.37 -5.87
CA THR A 281 0.27 3.15 -6.96
C THR A 281 -0.67 1.98 -6.67
N VAL A 282 -0.15 0.86 -6.13
CA VAL A 282 -0.97 -0.30 -5.75
C VAL A 282 -1.95 0.05 -4.62
N HIS A 283 -1.50 0.76 -3.60
CA HIS A 283 -2.37 1.18 -2.50
C HIS A 283 -3.46 2.14 -2.98
N MET A 284 -3.12 3.08 -3.86
CA MET A 284 -4.09 4.00 -4.46
C MET A 284 -5.12 3.25 -5.32
N ALA A 285 -4.67 2.33 -6.17
CA ALA A 285 -5.54 1.52 -7.01
C ALA A 285 -6.48 0.64 -6.17
N GLY A 286 -5.97 0.01 -5.10
CA GLY A 286 -6.77 -0.74 -4.14
C GLY A 286 -7.81 0.12 -3.42
N ALA A 287 -7.44 1.32 -2.98
CA ALA A 287 -8.32 2.29 -2.35
C ALA A 287 -9.45 2.77 -3.27
N LEU A 288 -9.22 2.79 -4.58
CA LEU A 288 -10.22 3.09 -5.63
C LEU A 288 -11.04 1.86 -6.06
N ALA A 289 -10.77 0.68 -5.51
CA ALA A 289 -11.32 -0.61 -5.97
C ALA A 289 -11.02 -0.92 -7.45
N LYS A 290 -9.93 -0.39 -7.99
CA LYS A 290 -9.51 -0.67 -9.37
C LYS A 290 -8.95 -2.10 -9.47
N GLU A 291 -9.36 -2.84 -10.51
CA GLU A 291 -8.76 -4.14 -10.84
C GLU A 291 -7.26 -3.98 -10.97
N THR A 292 -6.51 -4.64 -10.09
CA THR A 292 -5.06 -4.44 -9.99
C THR A 292 -4.34 -5.78 -9.84
N TRP A 293 -3.33 -6.01 -10.66
CA TRP A 293 -2.48 -7.18 -10.66
C TRP A 293 -1.11 -6.81 -10.12
N VAL A 294 -0.77 -7.41 -8.98
CA VAL A 294 0.38 -7.00 -8.16
C VAL A 294 1.52 -8.00 -8.33
N LEU A 295 2.65 -7.52 -8.84
CA LEU A 295 3.88 -8.31 -8.93
C LEU A 295 4.57 -8.33 -7.56
N LEU A 296 4.69 -9.51 -6.96
CA LEU A 296 5.29 -9.71 -5.66
C LEU A 296 6.63 -10.44 -5.73
N PRO A 297 7.66 -9.97 -5.01
CA PRO A 297 8.86 -10.76 -4.79
C PRO A 297 8.53 -12.02 -3.97
N TYR A 298 9.41 -13.02 -3.99
CA TYR A 298 9.27 -14.25 -3.20
C TYR A 298 9.02 -13.97 -1.72
N VAL A 299 9.71 -13.00 -1.15
CA VAL A 299 9.48 -12.51 0.22
C VAL A 299 8.95 -11.08 0.16
N ALA A 300 7.63 -10.95 0.17
CA ALA A 300 6.95 -9.66 0.17
C ALA A 300 6.85 -9.06 1.59
N ASN A 301 6.37 -7.82 1.68
CA ASN A 301 5.99 -7.17 2.93
C ASN A 301 4.81 -7.91 3.58
N PHE A 302 4.57 -7.67 4.87
CA PHE A 302 3.51 -8.31 5.64
C PHE A 302 2.08 -7.96 5.17
N TRP A 303 1.90 -6.89 4.40
CA TRP A 303 0.62 -6.53 3.79
C TRP A 303 0.08 -7.58 2.79
N TRP A 304 0.96 -8.43 2.26
CA TRP A 304 0.68 -9.31 1.12
C TRP A 304 0.68 -10.79 1.49
N ASP A 305 0.69 -11.11 2.77
CA ASP A 305 0.74 -12.48 3.31
C ASP A 305 1.86 -13.35 2.68
N LEU A 306 1.80 -14.67 2.81
CA LEU A 306 2.81 -15.56 2.25
C LEU A 306 2.36 -16.33 1.00
N GLU A 307 1.12 -16.80 0.98
CA GLU A 307 0.65 -17.76 -0.02
C GLU A 307 -0.60 -17.31 -0.76
N ARG A 308 -1.24 -16.23 -0.29
CA ARG A 308 -2.48 -15.74 -0.90
C ARG A 308 -2.27 -15.22 -2.33
N THR A 309 -3.29 -15.42 -3.16
CA THR A 309 -3.42 -14.83 -4.50
C THR A 309 -4.40 -13.66 -4.54
N ASP A 310 -5.12 -13.41 -3.44
CA ASP A 310 -6.00 -12.27 -3.17
C ASP A 310 -5.42 -11.40 -2.05
N SER A 311 -5.96 -10.22 -1.84
CA SER A 311 -5.58 -9.32 -0.76
C SER A 311 -6.71 -9.14 0.23
N ILE A 312 -6.43 -9.34 1.53
CA ILE A 312 -7.38 -9.08 2.62
C ILE A 312 -7.67 -7.57 2.81
N TRP A 313 -6.74 -6.72 2.40
CA TRP A 313 -6.86 -5.26 2.49
C TRP A 313 -7.59 -4.65 1.30
N TYR A 314 -7.47 -5.26 0.12
CA TYR A 314 -7.99 -4.72 -1.13
C TYR A 314 -8.60 -5.84 -1.99
N PRO A 315 -9.90 -6.09 -1.90
CA PRO A 315 -10.55 -7.19 -2.64
C PRO A 315 -10.42 -7.12 -4.17
N SER A 316 -10.06 -5.94 -4.71
CA SER A 316 -9.84 -5.74 -6.16
C SER A 316 -8.46 -6.15 -6.66
N LEU A 317 -7.57 -6.62 -5.77
CA LEU A 317 -6.21 -6.98 -6.12
C LEU A 317 -6.05 -8.48 -6.33
N THR A 318 -5.31 -8.85 -7.39
CA THR A 318 -4.79 -10.21 -7.62
C THR A 318 -3.27 -10.20 -7.45
N LEU A 319 -2.75 -11.14 -6.65
CA LEU A 319 -1.35 -11.18 -6.26
C LEU A 319 -0.59 -12.24 -7.06
N TYR A 320 0.40 -11.81 -7.85
CA TYR A 320 1.29 -12.66 -8.63
C TYR A 320 2.66 -12.71 -7.98
N ARG A 321 2.93 -13.77 -7.23
CA ARG A 321 4.14 -13.93 -6.43
C ARG A 321 5.19 -14.78 -7.16
N GLN A 322 6.47 -14.40 -7.03
CA GLN A 322 7.57 -15.25 -7.43
C GLN A 322 7.49 -16.63 -6.74
N PRO A 323 7.49 -17.75 -7.48
CA PRO A 323 7.44 -19.09 -6.89
C PRO A 323 8.76 -19.46 -6.18
N LYS A 324 9.85 -18.82 -6.53
CA LYS A 324 11.17 -18.90 -5.88
C LYS A 324 11.91 -17.58 -6.03
N LEU A 325 12.96 -17.41 -5.27
CA LEU A 325 13.76 -16.17 -5.28
C LEU A 325 14.26 -15.86 -6.71
N ASP A 326 14.09 -14.59 -7.11
CA ASP A 326 14.50 -14.01 -8.40
C ASP A 326 13.84 -14.62 -9.64
N ASP A 327 12.73 -15.34 -9.51
CA ASP A 327 11.97 -15.92 -10.62
C ASP A 327 10.84 -14.98 -11.08
N TRP A 328 11.19 -13.90 -11.74
CA TRP A 328 10.22 -12.98 -12.33
C TRP A 328 9.59 -13.52 -13.62
N ASP A 329 10.28 -14.38 -14.36
CA ASP A 329 9.79 -14.95 -15.63
C ASP A 329 8.48 -15.72 -15.43
N SER A 330 8.38 -16.52 -14.35
CA SER A 330 7.14 -17.22 -14.00
C SER A 330 5.99 -16.26 -13.68
N VAL A 331 6.28 -15.10 -13.05
CA VAL A 331 5.30 -14.07 -12.75
C VAL A 331 4.81 -13.41 -14.04
N TYR A 332 5.73 -13.02 -14.93
CA TYR A 332 5.39 -12.41 -16.22
C TYR A 332 4.54 -13.34 -17.07
N ALA A 333 4.90 -14.64 -17.15
CA ALA A 333 4.15 -15.63 -17.90
C ALA A 333 2.72 -15.81 -17.35
N SER A 334 2.55 -15.80 -16.03
CA SER A 334 1.24 -15.94 -15.40
C SER A 334 0.36 -14.72 -15.68
N ILE A 335 0.89 -13.50 -15.51
CA ILE A 335 0.17 -12.25 -15.82
C ILE A 335 -0.19 -12.21 -17.31
N ARG A 336 0.74 -12.57 -18.19
CA ARG A 336 0.51 -12.62 -19.64
C ARG A 336 -0.67 -13.51 -20.00
N LYS A 337 -0.68 -14.73 -19.48
CA LYS A 337 -1.75 -15.72 -19.73
C LYS A 337 -3.12 -15.18 -19.28
N ASP A 338 -3.16 -14.61 -18.08
CA ASP A 338 -4.42 -14.09 -17.53
C ASP A 338 -4.88 -12.84 -18.28
N LEU A 339 -3.94 -12.00 -18.76
CA LEU A 339 -4.25 -10.82 -19.58
C LEU A 339 -4.80 -11.22 -20.95
N GLU A 340 -4.22 -12.23 -21.61
CA GLU A 340 -4.77 -12.79 -22.86
C GLU A 340 -6.20 -13.29 -22.67
N THR A 341 -6.45 -14.00 -21.58
CA THR A 341 -7.79 -14.48 -21.22
C THR A 341 -8.76 -13.31 -21.00
N ARG A 342 -8.34 -12.29 -20.24
CA ARG A 342 -9.14 -11.11 -19.92
C ARG A 342 -9.48 -10.26 -21.14
N LEU A 343 -8.57 -10.20 -22.11
CA LEU A 343 -8.75 -9.46 -23.36
C LEU A 343 -9.48 -10.27 -24.46
N GLY A 344 -9.76 -11.55 -24.23
CA GLY A 344 -10.40 -12.42 -25.22
C GLY A 344 -9.48 -12.74 -26.42
N CYS A 345 -8.18 -12.72 -26.24
CA CYS A 345 -7.18 -13.06 -27.25
C CYS A 345 -7.01 -14.60 -27.24
N TYR A 346 -7.75 -15.31 -28.09
CA TYR A 346 -7.58 -16.75 -28.36
C TYR A 346 -7.22 -16.99 -29.82
#